data_812f751cfef73cc9829c9644f75f5acc
#
_entry.id   812f751cfef73cc9829c9644f75f5acc
#
_cell.length_a   1.000
_cell.length_b   1.000
_cell.length_c   1.000
_cell.angle_alpha   90.00
_cell.angle_beta   90.00
_cell.angle_gamma   90.00
#
_symmetry.space_group_name_H-M   'P 1'
#
loop_
_entity.id
_entity.type
_entity.pdbx_description
1 polymer ?
#
loop_
_entity_poly.entity_id
_entity_poly.type
_entity_poly.pdbx_seq_one_letter_code
_entity_poly.pdbx_strand_id
1 'polypeptide(L)'
;ITGLSKKQVEVNVTFLGGGFGRRAFNDFVKEAVEISNEMKKPVKLTWSREEDMQHDYYRPPSLHVMKGAFDQNNNLSVWKHRITAPSILFSQILKMPFPYKEKVDIIAVEGAKHLPYEIPNMQVDFQMTKISIPLGWWRSVYDSQNAFANECFMDELAEKAGKDPAQFRLDLLPKSSRDAGVIKMVAEKSSWDQFKNGPNYQGISCHKSFGTWVAQVARVSVENKKVKVHEVFCAVDCGIVINPAIVKAQISSAIIYGLSATLKSKITIKNGRVSQNNFDDFEVIRMNEAPKIHIYM
;
A
#
# COMPACT_ATOMS: atom_id res chain seq x y z
N ILE A 1 -28.73 -10.02 -16.98
CA ILE A 1 -28.20 -11.30 -17.44
C ILE A 1 -29.34 -12.32 -17.60
N THR A 2 -30.02 -12.67 -16.52
CA THR A 2 -31.06 -13.73 -16.54
C THR A 2 -32.44 -13.27 -16.95
N GLY A 3 -32.73 -11.98 -16.96
CA GLY A 3 -34.09 -11.43 -17.15
C GLY A 3 -35.02 -11.61 -15.94
N LEU A 4 -34.58 -12.24 -14.86
CA LEU A 4 -35.36 -12.48 -13.66
C LEU A 4 -35.58 -11.18 -12.88
N SER A 5 -36.73 -11.06 -12.21
CA SER A 5 -36.98 -9.99 -11.24
C SER A 5 -36.15 -10.20 -9.97
N LYS A 6 -35.89 -9.12 -9.21
CA LYS A 6 -35.15 -9.21 -7.94
C LYS A 6 -35.78 -10.19 -6.94
N LYS A 7 -37.09 -10.35 -6.95
CA LYS A 7 -37.81 -11.28 -6.07
C LYS A 7 -37.57 -12.76 -6.39
N GLN A 8 -37.10 -13.07 -7.58
CA GLN A 8 -36.80 -14.44 -8.04
C GLN A 8 -35.32 -14.81 -7.85
N VAL A 9 -34.52 -13.88 -7.31
CA VAL A 9 -33.08 -14.09 -7.10
C VAL A 9 -32.80 -14.16 -5.62
N GLU A 10 -32.20 -15.24 -5.18
CA GLU A 10 -31.68 -15.42 -3.83
C GLU A 10 -30.15 -15.39 -3.84
N VAL A 11 -29.57 -14.61 -2.94
CA VAL A 11 -28.12 -14.48 -2.79
C VAL A 11 -27.70 -14.95 -1.40
N ASN A 12 -26.97 -16.05 -1.38
CA ASN A 12 -26.41 -16.60 -0.14
C ASN A 12 -24.95 -16.21 0.00
N VAL A 13 -24.65 -15.33 0.97
CA VAL A 13 -23.30 -14.84 1.24
C VAL A 13 -22.63 -15.74 2.26
N THR A 14 -21.52 -16.33 1.89
CA THR A 14 -20.71 -17.17 2.78
C THR A 14 -19.69 -16.34 3.56
N PHE A 15 -19.09 -16.92 4.62
CA PHE A 15 -18.00 -16.27 5.33
C PHE A 15 -16.80 -16.02 4.42
N LEU A 16 -16.20 -14.84 4.57
CA LEU A 16 -15.04 -14.40 3.81
C LEU A 16 -13.76 -14.58 4.63
N GLY A 17 -12.80 -15.31 4.11
CA GLY A 17 -11.48 -15.52 4.73
C GLY A 17 -10.46 -14.38 4.45
N GLY A 18 -10.88 -13.31 3.80
CA GLY A 18 -10.07 -12.17 3.42
C GLY A 18 -10.37 -11.71 2.00
N GLY A 19 -10.42 -10.40 1.78
CA GLY A 19 -10.77 -9.80 0.49
C GLY A 19 -9.59 -9.14 -0.23
N PHE A 20 -8.69 -8.53 0.53
CA PHE A 20 -7.46 -7.84 0.09
C PHE A 20 -7.65 -6.83 -1.05
N GLY A 21 -8.89 -6.35 -1.26
CA GLY A 21 -9.31 -5.48 -2.36
C GLY A 21 -9.98 -6.23 -3.51
N ARG A 22 -9.60 -7.48 -3.79
CA ARG A 22 -10.13 -8.26 -4.91
C ARG A 22 -11.64 -8.51 -4.81
N ARG A 23 -12.15 -8.74 -3.61
CA ARG A 23 -13.57 -9.04 -3.37
C ARG A 23 -14.49 -7.80 -3.39
N ALA A 24 -13.94 -6.62 -3.70
CA ALA A 24 -14.74 -5.44 -4.03
C ALA A 24 -15.42 -5.54 -5.41
N PHE A 25 -14.98 -6.46 -6.27
CA PHE A 25 -15.55 -6.74 -7.58
C PHE A 25 -16.34 -8.05 -7.54
N ASN A 26 -17.46 -8.09 -8.28
CA ASN A 26 -18.37 -9.23 -8.34
C ASN A 26 -18.41 -9.92 -9.72
N ASP A 27 -17.36 -9.76 -10.50
CA ASP A 27 -17.19 -10.35 -11.82
C ASP A 27 -17.34 -11.88 -11.82
N PHE A 28 -16.77 -12.55 -10.83
CA PHE A 28 -16.90 -14.00 -10.62
C PHE A 28 -18.37 -14.46 -10.47
N VAL A 29 -19.24 -13.65 -9.88
CA VAL A 29 -20.68 -13.93 -9.81
C VAL A 29 -21.31 -13.81 -11.18
N LYS A 30 -20.96 -12.74 -11.91
CA LYS A 30 -21.45 -12.49 -13.26
C LYS A 30 -21.12 -13.67 -14.19
N GLU A 31 -19.88 -14.11 -14.22
CA GLU A 31 -19.41 -15.24 -15.06
C GLU A 31 -20.15 -16.54 -14.73
N ALA A 32 -20.27 -16.89 -13.45
CA ALA A 32 -20.98 -18.09 -13.05
C ALA A 32 -22.47 -18.07 -13.47
N VAL A 33 -23.12 -16.90 -13.35
CA VAL A 33 -24.51 -16.71 -13.77
C VAL A 33 -24.67 -16.78 -15.26
N GLU A 34 -23.77 -16.18 -16.04
CA GLU A 34 -23.80 -16.23 -17.52
C GLU A 34 -23.67 -17.65 -18.02
N ILE A 35 -22.68 -18.41 -17.49
CA ILE A 35 -22.48 -19.82 -17.86
C ILE A 35 -23.69 -20.67 -17.47
N SER A 36 -24.22 -20.51 -16.27
CA SER A 36 -25.40 -21.24 -15.80
C SER A 36 -26.63 -20.94 -16.67
N ASN A 37 -26.81 -19.68 -17.04
CA ASN A 37 -27.92 -19.27 -17.89
C ASN A 37 -27.82 -19.85 -19.30
N GLU A 38 -26.62 -19.92 -19.87
CA GLU A 38 -26.38 -20.53 -21.17
C GLU A 38 -26.55 -22.05 -21.14
N MET A 39 -25.99 -22.71 -20.17
CA MET A 39 -26.06 -24.15 -20.00
C MET A 39 -27.44 -24.66 -19.52
N LYS A 40 -28.28 -23.79 -18.97
CA LYS A 40 -29.57 -24.14 -18.32
C LYS A 40 -29.38 -25.18 -17.18
N LYS A 41 -28.28 -25.11 -16.49
CA LYS A 41 -27.90 -26.05 -15.39
C LYS A 41 -27.23 -25.30 -14.23
N PRO A 42 -27.28 -25.86 -13.01
CA PRO A 42 -26.44 -25.35 -11.92
C PRO A 42 -24.96 -25.41 -12.27
N VAL A 43 -24.21 -24.35 -11.95
CA VAL A 43 -22.78 -24.23 -12.24
C VAL A 43 -22.00 -23.88 -10.98
N LYS A 44 -20.88 -24.54 -10.78
CA LYS A 44 -19.81 -24.14 -9.87
C LYS A 44 -18.60 -23.72 -10.71
N LEU A 45 -18.26 -22.45 -10.68
CA LEU A 45 -17.09 -21.90 -11.38
C LEU A 45 -15.90 -21.82 -10.44
N THR A 46 -14.76 -22.35 -10.88
CA THR A 46 -13.48 -22.21 -10.18
C THR A 46 -12.40 -21.90 -11.21
N TRP A 47 -11.72 -20.76 -11.02
CA TRP A 47 -10.54 -20.43 -11.83
C TRP A 47 -9.33 -21.22 -11.35
N SER A 48 -8.46 -21.63 -12.26
CA SER A 48 -7.12 -22.11 -11.92
C SER A 48 -6.26 -20.92 -11.42
N ARG A 49 -5.09 -21.20 -10.88
CA ARG A 49 -4.16 -20.14 -10.47
C ARG A 49 -3.65 -19.34 -11.67
N GLU A 50 -3.44 -20.00 -12.77
CA GLU A 50 -3.02 -19.40 -14.03
C GLU A 50 -4.07 -18.42 -14.57
N GLU A 51 -5.34 -18.80 -14.56
CA GLU A 51 -6.44 -17.93 -14.93
C GLU A 51 -6.53 -16.71 -14.01
N ASP A 52 -6.46 -16.94 -12.69
CA ASP A 52 -6.52 -15.89 -11.69
C ASP A 52 -5.37 -14.86 -11.87
N MET A 53 -4.14 -15.31 -12.12
CA MET A 53 -3.00 -14.40 -12.34
C MET A 53 -3.07 -13.62 -13.65
N GLN A 54 -3.56 -14.24 -14.71
CA GLN A 54 -3.53 -13.66 -16.06
C GLN A 54 -4.74 -12.79 -16.38
N HIS A 55 -5.86 -12.98 -15.70
CA HIS A 55 -7.13 -12.31 -16.01
C HIS A 55 -7.72 -11.52 -14.84
N ASP A 56 -6.94 -11.26 -13.82
CA ASP A 56 -7.38 -10.52 -12.63
C ASP A 56 -7.23 -9.00 -12.78
N TYR A 57 -7.50 -8.29 -11.71
CA TYR A 57 -7.32 -6.85 -11.59
C TYR A 57 -5.97 -6.54 -10.97
N TYR A 58 -5.27 -5.54 -11.52
CA TYR A 58 -3.91 -5.19 -11.11
C TYR A 58 -3.86 -3.88 -10.35
N ARG A 59 -2.93 -3.78 -9.41
CA ARG A 59 -2.67 -2.53 -8.70
C ARG A 59 -2.22 -1.45 -9.70
N PRO A 60 -2.79 -0.22 -9.65
CA PRO A 60 -2.41 0.85 -10.57
C PRO A 60 -0.95 1.25 -10.38
N PRO A 61 -0.18 1.41 -11.45
CA PRO A 61 1.13 2.04 -11.39
C PRO A 61 0.98 3.54 -11.08
N SER A 62 2.00 4.13 -10.46
CA SER A 62 2.05 5.57 -10.20
C SER A 62 3.45 6.12 -10.42
N LEU A 63 3.51 7.36 -10.90
CA LEU A 63 4.73 8.15 -11.00
C LEU A 63 4.62 9.31 -10.01
N HIS A 64 5.64 9.46 -9.18
CA HIS A 64 5.73 10.51 -8.18
C HIS A 64 6.90 11.43 -8.49
N VAL A 65 6.63 12.72 -8.62
CA VAL A 65 7.65 13.77 -8.77
C VAL A 65 7.55 14.69 -7.56
N MET A 66 8.62 14.71 -6.77
CA MET A 66 8.63 15.43 -5.51
C MET A 66 9.69 16.52 -5.50
N LYS A 67 9.40 17.64 -4.82
CA LYS A 67 10.32 18.76 -4.61
C LYS A 67 10.14 19.27 -3.19
N GLY A 68 11.25 19.55 -2.51
CA GLY A 68 11.29 20.19 -1.21
C GLY A 68 12.26 21.38 -1.22
N ALA A 69 12.01 22.35 -0.35
CA ALA A 69 12.94 23.45 -0.13
C ALA A 69 13.01 23.79 1.36
N PHE A 70 14.16 24.28 1.77
CA PHE A 70 14.44 24.71 3.13
C PHE A 70 14.48 26.23 3.20
N ASP A 71 14.15 26.79 4.35
CA ASP A 71 14.32 28.21 4.67
C ASP A 71 15.79 28.51 5.05
N GLN A 72 16.06 29.78 5.39
CA GLN A 72 17.40 30.24 5.78
C GLN A 72 17.90 29.58 7.09
N ASN A 73 17.00 29.03 7.89
CA ASN A 73 17.30 28.35 9.16
C ASN A 73 17.41 26.82 9.00
N ASN A 74 17.44 26.34 7.74
CA ASN A 74 17.45 24.91 7.41
C ASN A 74 16.21 24.14 7.91
N ASN A 75 15.03 24.81 7.99
CA ASN A 75 13.75 24.16 8.22
C ASN A 75 13.04 23.89 6.91
N LEU A 76 12.40 22.74 6.79
CA LEU A 76 11.60 22.39 5.61
C LEU A 76 10.43 23.37 5.47
N SER A 77 10.41 24.14 4.39
CA SER A 77 9.44 25.20 4.15
C SER A 77 8.52 24.96 2.95
N VAL A 78 8.92 24.09 2.03
CA VAL A 78 8.12 23.76 0.83
C VAL A 78 8.10 22.25 0.61
N TRP A 79 6.91 21.76 0.33
CA TRP A 79 6.66 20.39 -0.14
C TRP A 79 5.79 20.43 -1.38
N LYS A 80 6.28 19.88 -2.46
CA LYS A 80 5.50 19.73 -3.69
C LYS A 80 5.52 18.28 -4.12
N HIS A 81 4.34 17.69 -4.31
CA HIS A 81 4.16 16.32 -4.73
C HIS A 81 3.23 16.25 -5.94
N ARG A 82 3.75 15.86 -7.09
CA ARG A 82 2.95 15.58 -8.28
C ARG A 82 2.82 14.08 -8.47
N ILE A 83 1.58 13.61 -8.54
CA ILE A 83 1.21 12.21 -8.71
C ILE A 83 0.61 12.05 -10.10
N THR A 84 1.08 11.07 -10.85
CA THR A 84 0.50 10.67 -12.13
C THR A 84 0.12 9.20 -12.05
N ALA A 85 -1.17 8.88 -12.13
CA ALA A 85 -1.67 7.51 -11.99
C ALA A 85 -3.00 7.32 -12.72
N PRO A 86 -3.35 6.09 -13.13
CA PRO A 86 -4.70 5.79 -13.57
C PRO A 86 -5.66 5.72 -12.38
N SER A 87 -6.94 5.97 -12.63
CA SER A 87 -8.00 5.94 -11.62
C SER A 87 -8.77 4.64 -11.68
N ILE A 88 -8.86 3.93 -10.57
CA ILE A 88 -9.76 2.78 -10.40
C ILE A 88 -11.20 3.27 -10.34
N LEU A 89 -11.47 4.35 -9.60
CA LEU A 89 -12.81 4.89 -9.41
C LEU A 89 -13.47 5.24 -10.75
N PHE A 90 -12.81 6.04 -11.57
CA PHE A 90 -13.40 6.49 -12.83
C PHE A 90 -13.39 5.41 -13.92
N SER A 91 -12.33 4.59 -13.99
CA SER A 91 -12.21 3.59 -15.05
C SER A 91 -13.03 2.32 -14.80
N GLN A 92 -13.04 1.81 -13.56
CA GLN A 92 -13.63 0.50 -13.25
C GLN A 92 -15.01 0.62 -12.57
N ILE A 93 -15.17 1.58 -11.68
CA ILE A 93 -16.42 1.71 -10.91
C ILE A 93 -17.45 2.56 -11.67
N LEU A 94 -17.07 3.79 -12.03
CA LEU A 94 -17.98 4.71 -12.73
C LEU A 94 -18.00 4.47 -14.24
N LYS A 95 -17.04 3.72 -14.79
CA LYS A 95 -16.90 3.40 -16.21
C LYS A 95 -17.05 4.63 -17.11
N MET A 96 -16.46 5.73 -16.71
CA MET A 96 -16.53 6.99 -17.43
C MET A 96 -15.61 6.99 -18.64
N PRO A 97 -15.98 7.67 -19.74
CA PRO A 97 -15.09 7.84 -20.89
C PRO A 97 -13.90 8.75 -20.52
N PHE A 98 -12.71 8.41 -21.00
CA PHE A 98 -11.53 9.26 -20.92
C PHE A 98 -11.56 10.31 -22.08
N PRO A 99 -11.08 11.54 -21.89
CA PRO A 99 -10.46 12.09 -20.68
C PRO A 99 -11.48 12.53 -19.61
N TYR A 100 -11.11 12.32 -18.35
CA TYR A 100 -11.91 12.71 -17.18
C TYR A 100 -11.70 14.20 -16.87
N LYS A 101 -12.21 15.10 -17.73
CA LYS A 101 -11.99 16.54 -17.60
C LYS A 101 -12.33 17.05 -16.20
N GLU A 102 -11.43 17.88 -15.65
CA GLU A 102 -11.61 18.63 -14.40
C GLU A 102 -11.93 17.80 -13.14
N LYS A 103 -11.65 16.51 -13.14
CA LYS A 103 -11.90 15.63 -11.99
C LYS A 103 -10.60 15.12 -11.39
N VAL A 104 -10.54 15.15 -10.08
CA VAL A 104 -9.48 14.52 -9.29
C VAL A 104 -10.04 13.26 -8.66
N ASP A 105 -9.34 12.14 -8.81
CA ASP A 105 -9.66 10.94 -8.04
C ASP A 105 -9.16 11.16 -6.61
N ILE A 106 -10.11 11.49 -5.72
CA ILE A 106 -9.82 11.79 -4.31
C ILE A 106 -9.26 10.58 -3.56
N ILE A 107 -9.57 9.35 -4.04
CA ILE A 107 -9.04 8.11 -3.49
C ILE A 107 -7.57 7.93 -3.90
N ALA A 108 -7.23 8.29 -5.13
CA ALA A 108 -5.86 8.14 -5.63
C ALA A 108 -4.82 9.06 -4.96
N VAL A 109 -5.27 10.09 -4.25
CA VAL A 109 -4.41 11.01 -3.48
C VAL A 109 -4.47 10.77 -1.97
N GLU A 110 -5.18 9.75 -1.50
CA GLU A 110 -5.15 9.35 -0.08
C GLU A 110 -3.73 9.04 0.36
N GLY A 111 -3.41 9.43 1.60
CA GLY A 111 -2.06 9.33 2.13
C GLY A 111 -1.07 10.39 1.63
N ALA A 112 -1.39 11.12 0.54
CA ALA A 112 -0.51 12.19 0.02
C ALA A 112 -1.04 13.60 0.31
N LYS A 113 -2.36 13.80 0.26
CA LYS A 113 -2.97 15.14 0.39
C LYS A 113 -2.98 15.69 1.83
N HIS A 114 -2.87 14.82 2.82
CA HIS A 114 -2.91 15.17 4.24
C HIS A 114 -1.75 14.51 4.97
N LEU A 115 -0.57 15.11 4.84
CA LEU A 115 0.58 14.70 5.63
C LEU A 115 0.43 15.20 7.07
N PRO A 116 0.92 14.44 8.07
CA PRO A 116 0.87 14.86 9.47
C PRO A 116 1.89 15.97 9.79
N TYR A 117 2.83 16.23 8.89
CA TYR A 117 3.95 17.14 9.06
C TYR A 117 3.53 18.61 8.88
N GLU A 118 3.96 19.47 9.81
CA GLU A 118 3.74 20.91 9.77
C GLU A 118 4.71 21.59 8.79
N ILE A 119 4.35 21.59 7.51
CA ILE A 119 5.13 22.20 6.44
C ILE A 119 4.37 23.45 5.95
N PRO A 120 4.99 24.65 5.99
CA PRO A 120 4.28 25.91 5.71
C PRO A 120 3.63 25.98 4.32
N ASN A 121 4.30 25.45 3.30
CA ASN A 121 3.81 25.50 1.93
C ASN A 121 3.73 24.11 1.33
N MET A 122 2.52 23.60 1.15
CA MET A 122 2.28 22.29 0.59
C MET A 122 1.46 22.38 -0.71
N GLN A 123 1.88 21.65 -1.73
CA GLN A 123 1.13 21.46 -2.96
C GLN A 123 1.13 20.00 -3.35
N VAL A 124 -0.06 19.43 -3.59
CA VAL A 124 -0.25 18.10 -4.16
C VAL A 124 -1.01 18.23 -5.48
N ASP A 125 -0.37 17.84 -6.56
CA ASP A 125 -0.95 17.83 -7.91
C ASP A 125 -1.26 16.38 -8.32
N PHE A 126 -2.42 16.15 -8.94
CA PHE A 126 -2.78 14.84 -9.45
C PHE A 126 -3.13 14.90 -10.95
N GLN A 127 -2.48 14.05 -11.74
CA GLN A 127 -2.74 13.86 -13.16
C GLN A 127 -3.23 12.45 -13.42
N MET A 128 -4.46 12.32 -13.89
CA MET A 128 -4.98 11.03 -14.32
C MET A 128 -4.44 10.60 -15.67
N THR A 129 -4.10 9.31 -15.79
CA THR A 129 -3.71 8.67 -17.05
C THR A 129 -4.68 7.54 -17.41
N LYS A 130 -4.68 7.15 -18.67
CA LYS A 130 -5.38 5.96 -19.15
C LYS A 130 -4.40 4.81 -19.27
N ILE A 131 -4.83 3.63 -18.81
CA ILE A 131 -4.14 2.36 -19.01
C ILE A 131 -5.14 1.31 -19.51
N SER A 132 -4.68 0.37 -20.34
CA SER A 132 -5.55 -0.61 -20.97
C SER A 132 -5.70 -1.93 -20.20
N ILE A 133 -5.07 -2.04 -19.03
CA ILE A 133 -5.19 -3.22 -18.17
C ILE A 133 -6.31 -3.02 -17.14
N PRO A 134 -7.00 -4.09 -16.71
CA PRO A 134 -7.94 -4.04 -15.61
C PRO A 134 -7.25 -3.60 -14.33
N LEU A 135 -7.85 -2.64 -13.63
CA LEU A 135 -7.30 -2.10 -12.39
C LEU A 135 -8.19 -2.44 -11.21
N GLY A 136 -7.59 -2.80 -10.09
CA GLY A 136 -8.30 -3.10 -8.87
C GLY A 136 -7.58 -2.60 -7.62
N TRP A 137 -8.32 -2.52 -6.54
CA TRP A 137 -7.77 -2.17 -5.25
C TRP A 137 -6.94 -3.33 -4.70
N TRP A 138 -5.78 -2.97 -4.20
CA TRP A 138 -4.94 -3.83 -3.40
C TRP A 138 -5.06 -3.42 -1.92
N ARG A 139 -4.74 -4.28 -0.98
CA ARG A 139 -4.71 -3.95 0.45
C ARG A 139 -3.96 -2.65 0.68
N SER A 140 -4.57 -1.66 1.35
CA SER A 140 -4.14 -0.27 1.54
C SER A 140 -4.54 0.73 0.44
N VAL A 141 -5.24 0.29 -0.61
CA VAL A 141 -5.69 1.16 -1.70
C VAL A 141 -4.51 1.92 -2.33
N TYR A 142 -4.53 3.26 -2.35
CA TYR A 142 -3.42 4.09 -2.84
C TYR A 142 -2.44 4.51 -1.73
N ASP A 143 -2.78 4.32 -0.46
CA ASP A 143 -1.89 4.65 0.65
C ASP A 143 -0.52 3.98 0.54
N SER A 144 -0.44 2.74 0.03
CA SER A 144 0.83 2.01 -0.08
C SER A 144 1.87 2.73 -0.94
N GLN A 145 1.51 3.16 -2.17
CA GLN A 145 2.44 3.85 -3.04
C GLN A 145 2.67 5.30 -2.62
N ASN A 146 1.63 5.96 -2.10
CA ASN A 146 1.76 7.35 -1.64
C ASN A 146 2.60 7.43 -0.37
N ALA A 147 2.43 6.51 0.59
CA ALA A 147 3.28 6.41 1.78
C ALA A 147 4.74 6.12 1.42
N PHE A 148 4.98 5.19 0.49
CA PHE A 148 6.33 4.90 0.00
C PHE A 148 7.01 6.17 -0.54
N ALA A 149 6.35 6.88 -1.44
CA ALA A 149 6.90 8.11 -2.02
C ALA A 149 7.16 9.18 -0.95
N ASN A 150 6.19 9.42 -0.07
CA ASN A 150 6.32 10.44 0.97
C ASN A 150 7.44 10.14 1.95
N GLU A 151 7.49 8.93 2.47
CA GLU A 151 8.42 8.57 3.53
C GLU A 151 9.87 8.41 3.02
N CYS A 152 10.05 7.90 1.80
CA CYS A 152 11.38 7.90 1.16
C CYS A 152 11.86 9.33 0.89
N PHE A 153 11.00 10.21 0.40
CA PHE A 153 11.37 11.61 0.17
C PHE A 153 11.63 12.36 1.48
N MET A 154 10.94 12.00 2.56
CA MET A 154 11.22 12.54 3.89
C MET A 154 12.63 12.16 4.38
N ASP A 155 13.10 10.94 4.07
CA ASP A 155 14.47 10.52 4.36
C ASP A 155 15.51 11.29 3.53
N GLU A 156 15.24 11.52 2.22
CA GLU A 156 16.11 12.34 1.37
C GLU A 156 16.22 13.78 1.88
N LEU A 157 15.11 14.34 2.38
CA LEU A 157 15.10 15.68 2.98
C LEU A 157 15.83 15.73 4.32
N ALA A 158 15.71 14.69 5.15
CA ALA A 158 16.44 14.59 6.41
C ALA A 158 17.96 14.53 6.17
N GLU A 159 18.38 13.71 5.20
CA GLU A 159 19.78 13.63 4.75
C GLU A 159 20.28 14.99 4.26
N LYS A 160 19.51 15.66 3.40
CA LYS A 160 19.84 17.00 2.88
C LYS A 160 19.94 18.04 3.97
N ALA A 161 19.13 17.95 5.02
CA ALA A 161 19.18 18.82 6.19
C ALA A 161 20.33 18.46 7.17
N GLY A 162 21.01 17.35 6.98
CA GLY A 162 22.01 16.82 7.92
C GLY A 162 21.39 16.36 9.25
N LYS A 163 20.13 15.95 9.25
CA LYS A 163 19.37 15.55 10.43
C LYS A 163 19.12 14.03 10.45
N ASP A 164 19.01 13.50 11.66
CA ASP A 164 18.54 12.13 11.86
C ASP A 164 17.11 11.96 11.33
N PRO A 165 16.77 10.91 10.56
CA PRO A 165 15.47 10.73 9.95
C PRO A 165 14.30 10.65 10.94
N ALA A 166 14.50 10.03 12.11
CA ALA A 166 13.47 9.96 13.16
C ALA A 166 13.26 11.34 13.79
N GLN A 167 14.35 12.02 14.15
CA GLN A 167 14.31 13.35 14.76
C GLN A 167 13.74 14.38 13.78
N PHE A 168 14.10 14.30 12.48
CA PHE A 168 13.58 15.20 11.45
C PHE A 168 12.04 15.12 11.35
N ARG A 169 11.47 13.93 11.41
CA ARG A 169 10.01 13.74 11.46
C ARG A 169 9.40 14.32 12.74
N LEU A 170 10.03 14.06 13.89
CA LEU A 170 9.56 14.57 15.18
C LEU A 170 9.61 16.10 15.27
N ASP A 171 10.59 16.75 14.63
CA ASP A 171 10.69 18.21 14.55
C ASP A 171 9.53 18.84 13.78
N LEU A 172 8.96 18.10 12.81
CA LEU A 172 7.87 18.53 11.93
C LEU A 172 6.48 18.13 12.44
N LEU A 173 6.39 17.42 13.57
CA LEU A 173 5.13 16.92 14.10
C LEU A 173 4.72 17.66 15.39
N PRO A 174 3.41 17.88 15.62
CA PRO A 174 2.95 18.29 16.94
C PRO A 174 3.40 17.28 17.99
N LYS A 175 4.03 17.75 19.08
CA LYS A 175 4.64 16.88 20.10
C LYS A 175 3.69 15.87 20.73
N SER A 176 2.40 16.19 20.81
CA SER A 176 1.33 15.36 21.37
C SER A 176 0.59 14.55 20.31
N SER A 177 0.99 14.59 19.03
CA SER A 177 0.33 13.84 17.98
C SER A 177 0.53 12.32 18.15
N ARG A 178 -0.42 11.54 17.66
CA ARG A 178 -0.31 10.06 17.64
C ARG A 178 0.82 9.61 16.73
N ASP A 179 1.09 10.34 15.66
CA ASP A 179 2.23 10.12 14.76
C ASP A 179 3.55 10.21 15.53
N ALA A 180 3.75 11.28 16.32
CA ALA A 180 4.93 11.43 17.16
C ALA A 180 5.03 10.33 18.22
N GLY A 181 3.88 9.86 18.75
CA GLY A 181 3.82 8.77 19.72
C GLY A 181 4.36 7.46 19.16
N VAL A 182 3.89 7.04 17.99
CA VAL A 182 4.34 5.78 17.36
C VAL A 182 5.80 5.86 16.88
N ILE A 183 6.27 7.03 16.40
CA ILE A 183 7.67 7.23 16.01
C ILE A 183 8.59 7.09 17.24
N LYS A 184 8.28 7.76 18.35
CA LYS A 184 9.07 7.67 19.59
C LYS A 184 9.13 6.23 20.10
N MET A 185 7.99 5.54 20.12
CA MET A 185 7.90 4.16 20.56
C MET A 185 8.76 3.23 19.68
N VAL A 186 8.65 3.30 18.38
CA VAL A 186 9.42 2.43 17.51
C VAL A 186 10.91 2.72 17.55
N ALA A 187 11.31 3.99 17.65
CA ALA A 187 12.71 4.39 17.79
C ALA A 187 13.32 3.85 19.10
N GLU A 188 12.62 3.98 20.24
CA GLU A 188 13.03 3.40 21.51
C GLU A 188 13.17 1.87 21.41
N LYS A 189 12.13 1.19 20.95
CA LYS A 189 12.06 -0.28 20.91
C LYS A 189 13.03 -0.90 19.91
N SER A 190 13.40 -0.19 18.86
CA SER A 190 14.43 -0.61 17.90
C SER A 190 15.84 -0.22 18.31
N SER A 191 16.03 0.54 19.40
CA SER A 191 17.32 1.13 19.77
C SER A 191 17.93 1.94 18.62
N TRP A 192 17.11 2.79 18.00
CA TRP A 192 17.43 3.54 16.77
C TRP A 192 18.80 4.23 16.82
N ASP A 193 19.11 4.92 17.93
CA ASP A 193 20.35 5.70 18.08
C ASP A 193 21.62 4.86 18.18
N GLN A 194 21.52 3.57 18.53
CA GLN A 194 22.67 2.70 18.75
C GLN A 194 23.17 2.02 17.47
N PHE A 195 22.38 2.04 16.40
CA PHE A 195 22.65 1.29 15.17
C PHE A 195 23.35 2.09 14.05
N LYS A 196 23.91 3.27 14.37
CA LYS A 196 24.51 4.17 13.36
C LYS A 196 25.82 3.67 12.71
N ASN A 197 26.45 2.62 13.27
CA ASN A 197 27.80 2.18 12.86
C ASN A 197 27.91 0.65 12.80
N GLY A 198 27.28 -0.01 11.85
CA GLY A 198 27.38 -1.47 11.71
C GLY A 198 27.19 -1.94 10.26
N PRO A 199 27.37 -3.25 9.98
CA PRO A 199 27.12 -3.81 8.66
C PRO A 199 25.64 -3.81 8.26
N ASN A 200 24.77 -3.48 9.21
CA ASN A 200 23.32 -3.40 9.02
C ASN A 200 22.88 -1.94 8.98
N TYR A 201 21.93 -1.68 8.10
CA TYR A 201 21.28 -0.37 7.96
C TYR A 201 19.90 -0.39 8.62
N GLN A 202 19.41 0.77 8.99
CA GLN A 202 18.04 0.97 9.47
C GLN A 202 17.34 2.03 8.63
N GLY A 203 16.04 1.81 8.36
CA GLY A 203 15.13 2.79 7.79
C GLY A 203 13.90 2.93 8.68
N ILE A 204 13.35 4.14 8.78
CA ILE A 204 12.15 4.45 9.55
C ILE A 204 11.08 5.06 8.66
N SER A 205 9.83 4.69 8.90
CA SER A 205 8.67 5.29 8.24
C SER A 205 7.51 5.44 9.22
N CYS A 206 6.63 6.42 8.95
CA CYS A 206 5.40 6.62 9.70
C CYS A 206 4.25 6.93 8.76
N HIS A 207 3.13 6.23 8.92
CA HIS A 207 1.96 6.49 8.09
C HIS A 207 0.66 6.26 8.85
N LYS A 208 -0.32 7.11 8.56
CA LYS A 208 -1.70 6.98 9.03
C LYS A 208 -2.60 6.54 7.90
N SER A 209 -3.36 5.45 8.10
CA SER A 209 -4.34 4.96 7.13
C SER A 209 -5.55 4.39 7.86
N PHE A 210 -6.76 4.67 7.38
CA PHE A 210 -8.04 4.16 7.94
C PHE A 210 -8.16 4.30 9.48
N GLY A 211 -7.66 5.42 10.04
CA GLY A 211 -7.77 5.69 11.48
C GLY A 211 -6.76 4.94 12.35
N THR A 212 -5.75 4.33 11.76
CA THR A 212 -4.65 3.65 12.46
C THR A 212 -3.34 4.33 12.14
N TRP A 213 -2.51 4.59 13.15
CA TRP A 213 -1.17 5.15 13.05
C TRP A 213 -0.15 4.04 13.20
N VAL A 214 0.81 3.99 12.30
CA VAL A 214 1.85 2.96 12.31
C VAL A 214 3.19 3.59 12.02
N ALA A 215 4.18 3.32 12.86
CA ALA A 215 5.58 3.58 12.55
C ALA A 215 6.37 2.27 12.53
N GLN A 216 7.30 2.15 11.60
CA GLN A 216 8.11 0.95 11.44
C GLN A 216 9.58 1.32 11.32
N VAL A 217 10.43 0.48 11.91
CA VAL A 217 11.88 0.46 11.68
C VAL A 217 12.24 -0.90 11.10
N ALA A 218 12.86 -0.90 9.93
CA ALA A 218 13.39 -2.10 9.31
C ALA A 218 14.92 -2.15 9.43
N ARG A 219 15.47 -3.29 9.87
CA ARG A 219 16.90 -3.60 9.87
C ARG A 219 17.25 -4.45 8.68
N VAL A 220 18.17 -3.97 7.87
CA VAL A 220 18.52 -4.61 6.60
C VAL A 220 20.04 -4.74 6.44
N SER A 221 20.47 -5.72 5.66
CA SER A 221 21.81 -5.76 5.06
C SER A 221 21.70 -5.76 3.55
N VAL A 222 22.78 -5.40 2.89
CA VAL A 222 22.91 -5.50 1.42
C VAL A 222 24.02 -6.48 1.11
N GLU A 223 23.65 -7.63 0.58
CA GLU A 223 24.56 -8.70 0.21
C GLU A 223 24.41 -9.00 -1.29
N ASN A 224 25.48 -8.94 -2.07
CA ASN A 224 25.43 -9.18 -3.51
C ASN A 224 24.37 -8.35 -4.26
N LYS A 225 24.23 -7.08 -3.90
CA LYS A 225 23.20 -6.14 -4.43
C LYS A 225 21.76 -6.54 -4.13
N LYS A 226 21.53 -7.45 -3.19
CA LYS A 226 20.20 -7.84 -2.72
C LYS A 226 19.99 -7.35 -1.28
N VAL A 227 18.84 -6.78 -1.04
CA VAL A 227 18.43 -6.38 0.31
C VAL A 227 17.90 -7.60 1.06
N LYS A 228 18.41 -7.81 2.27
CA LYS A 228 17.91 -8.80 3.21
C LYS A 228 17.36 -8.08 4.43
N VAL A 229 16.10 -8.31 4.74
CA VAL A 229 15.44 -7.76 5.94
C VAL A 229 15.58 -8.75 7.08
N HIS A 230 16.19 -8.34 8.17
CA HIS A 230 16.46 -9.18 9.34
C HIS A 230 15.37 -9.04 10.40
N GLU A 231 15.02 -7.80 10.70
CA GLU A 231 14.04 -7.48 11.73
C GLU A 231 13.16 -6.30 11.28
N VAL A 232 11.91 -6.33 11.73
CA VAL A 232 10.98 -5.19 11.60
C VAL A 232 10.40 -4.92 12.98
N PHE A 233 10.59 -3.71 13.46
CA PHE A 233 9.94 -3.16 14.66
C PHE A 233 8.75 -2.34 14.20
N CYS A 234 7.60 -2.55 14.79
CA CYS A 234 6.36 -1.88 14.41
C CYS A 234 5.65 -1.36 15.67
N ALA A 235 5.49 -0.07 15.77
CA ALA A 235 4.60 0.56 16.74
C ALA A 235 3.26 0.88 16.05
N VAL A 236 2.16 0.47 16.68
CA VAL A 236 0.82 0.67 16.12
C VAL A 236 -0.11 1.28 17.16
N ASP A 237 -0.82 2.34 16.77
CA ASP A 237 -1.91 2.93 17.51
C ASP A 237 -3.20 2.83 16.67
N CYS A 238 -3.98 1.80 16.95
CA CYS A 238 -5.28 1.55 16.30
C CYS A 238 -6.49 1.94 17.17
N GLY A 239 -6.26 2.70 18.25
CA GLY A 239 -7.27 3.03 19.25
C GLY A 239 -7.49 1.89 20.23
N ILE A 240 -8.75 1.54 20.51
CA ILE A 240 -9.08 0.49 21.49
C ILE A 240 -8.75 -0.88 20.93
N VAL A 241 -7.82 -1.57 21.58
CA VAL A 241 -7.41 -2.93 21.22
C VAL A 241 -8.33 -3.95 21.91
N ILE A 242 -9.29 -4.49 21.16
CA ILE A 242 -10.21 -5.51 21.69
C ILE A 242 -9.53 -6.86 21.85
N ASN A 243 -8.77 -7.27 20.83
CA ASN A 243 -8.02 -8.52 20.84
C ASN A 243 -6.59 -8.31 20.36
N PRO A 244 -5.60 -8.25 21.27
CA PRO A 244 -4.20 -8.03 20.93
C PRO A 244 -3.62 -9.07 19.96
N ALA A 245 -4.04 -10.33 20.06
CA ALA A 245 -3.54 -11.39 19.20
C ALA A 245 -3.98 -11.18 17.75
N ILE A 246 -5.22 -10.75 17.53
CA ILE A 246 -5.72 -10.43 16.18
C ILE A 246 -4.99 -9.21 15.60
N VAL A 247 -4.76 -8.15 16.40
CA VAL A 247 -4.00 -6.98 15.94
C VAL A 247 -2.59 -7.41 15.51
N LYS A 248 -1.89 -8.19 16.33
CA LYS A 248 -0.55 -8.71 16.00
C LYS A 248 -0.57 -9.56 14.71
N ALA A 249 -1.55 -10.42 14.54
CA ALA A 249 -1.69 -11.24 13.32
C ALA A 249 -1.88 -10.37 12.08
N GLN A 250 -2.74 -9.35 12.15
CA GLN A 250 -2.98 -8.41 11.04
C GLN A 250 -1.74 -7.59 10.69
N ILE A 251 -1.00 -7.10 11.69
CA ILE A 251 0.23 -6.33 11.47
C ILE A 251 1.33 -7.23 10.88
N SER A 252 1.54 -8.43 11.43
CA SER A 252 2.52 -9.38 10.87
C SER A 252 2.20 -9.73 9.43
N SER A 253 0.94 -10.00 9.13
CA SER A 253 0.47 -10.24 7.76
C SER A 253 0.72 -9.04 6.85
N ALA A 254 0.45 -7.81 7.32
CA ALA A 254 0.66 -6.60 6.55
C ALA A 254 2.14 -6.37 6.21
N ILE A 255 3.04 -6.63 7.17
CA ILE A 255 4.49 -6.50 6.98
C ILE A 255 4.98 -7.51 5.93
N ILE A 256 4.65 -8.79 6.05
CA ILE A 256 5.05 -9.81 5.07
C ILE A 256 4.46 -9.54 3.69
N TYR A 257 3.22 -9.06 3.63
CA TYR A 257 2.54 -8.71 2.40
C TYR A 257 3.22 -7.52 1.70
N GLY A 258 3.55 -6.48 2.47
CA GLY A 258 4.29 -5.31 1.98
C GLY A 258 5.71 -5.66 1.51
N LEU A 259 6.44 -6.47 2.28
CA LEU A 259 7.77 -6.94 1.92
C LEU A 259 7.76 -7.78 0.63
N SER A 260 6.76 -8.66 0.46
CA SER A 260 6.59 -9.42 -0.77
C SER A 260 6.46 -8.50 -1.98
N ALA A 261 5.59 -7.49 -1.89
CA ALA A 261 5.39 -6.52 -2.97
C ALA A 261 6.63 -5.65 -3.25
N THR A 262 7.41 -5.34 -2.21
CA THR A 262 8.59 -4.48 -2.34
C THR A 262 9.80 -5.22 -2.91
N LEU A 263 10.03 -6.47 -2.51
CA LEU A 263 11.28 -7.19 -2.77
C LEU A 263 11.16 -8.23 -3.90
N LYS A 264 9.95 -8.76 -4.15
CA LYS A 264 9.78 -9.93 -5.00
C LYS A 264 8.66 -9.82 -6.02
N SER A 265 7.42 -9.60 -5.54
CA SER A 265 6.23 -9.73 -6.37
C SER A 265 6.20 -8.72 -7.52
N LYS A 266 6.14 -9.21 -8.74
CA LYS A 266 6.14 -8.39 -9.94
C LYS A 266 5.23 -9.01 -11.00
N ILE A 267 4.28 -8.23 -11.52
CA ILE A 267 3.54 -8.56 -12.73
C ILE A 267 4.19 -7.87 -13.92
N THR A 268 4.49 -8.64 -14.95
CA THR A 268 5.07 -8.15 -16.20
C THR A 268 4.07 -8.37 -17.33
N ILE A 269 3.77 -7.30 -18.06
CA ILE A 269 2.89 -7.37 -19.23
C ILE A 269 3.76 -7.32 -20.48
N LYS A 270 3.67 -8.37 -21.30
CA LYS A 270 4.39 -8.50 -22.57
C LYS A 270 3.40 -8.83 -23.67
N ASN A 271 3.40 -8.03 -24.74
CA ASN A 271 2.49 -8.19 -25.88
C ASN A 271 1.00 -8.28 -25.47
N GLY A 272 0.60 -7.46 -24.48
CA GLY A 272 -0.78 -7.41 -23.99
C GLY A 272 -1.20 -8.57 -23.07
N ARG A 273 -0.27 -9.42 -22.65
CA ARG A 273 -0.51 -10.55 -21.74
C ARG A 273 0.38 -10.46 -20.51
N VAL A 274 -0.13 -10.93 -19.39
CA VAL A 274 0.66 -11.14 -18.17
C VAL A 274 1.60 -12.33 -18.39
N SER A 275 2.85 -12.15 -18.02
CA SER A 275 3.89 -13.18 -18.21
C SER A 275 3.89 -14.21 -17.09
N GLN A 276 3.50 -13.82 -15.88
CA GLN A 276 3.46 -14.70 -14.72
C GLN A 276 2.24 -15.61 -14.75
N ASN A 277 2.45 -16.86 -14.34
CA ASN A 277 1.42 -17.89 -14.33
C ASN A 277 1.07 -18.36 -12.92
N ASN A 278 2.08 -18.66 -12.10
CA ASN A 278 1.86 -19.28 -10.79
C ASN A 278 2.93 -18.79 -9.78
N PHE A 279 2.98 -19.34 -8.57
CA PHE A 279 3.89 -18.92 -7.50
C PHE A 279 5.37 -19.31 -7.71
N ASP A 280 5.72 -19.98 -8.78
CA ASP A 280 7.09 -20.22 -9.22
C ASP A 280 7.68 -19.00 -9.95
N ASP A 281 6.85 -18.23 -10.67
CA ASP A 281 7.26 -17.03 -11.40
C ASP A 281 6.65 -15.73 -10.85
N PHE A 282 5.67 -15.83 -9.93
CA PHE A 282 5.18 -14.73 -9.09
C PHE A 282 5.58 -14.97 -7.63
N GLU A 283 6.81 -14.58 -7.32
CA GLU A 283 7.40 -14.86 -6.01
C GLU A 283 6.79 -14.02 -4.87
N VAL A 284 6.68 -14.62 -3.70
CA VAL A 284 6.34 -13.99 -2.42
C VAL A 284 7.42 -14.33 -1.39
N ILE A 285 7.49 -13.58 -0.28
CA ILE A 285 8.37 -13.90 0.84
C ILE A 285 8.03 -15.28 1.40
N ARG A 286 9.02 -16.17 1.47
CA ARG A 286 8.90 -17.50 2.05
C ARG A 286 9.23 -17.49 3.55
N MET A 287 8.86 -18.54 4.28
CA MET A 287 9.04 -18.61 5.74
C MET A 287 10.50 -18.41 6.18
N ASN A 288 11.44 -18.97 5.43
CA ASN A 288 12.88 -18.83 5.70
C ASN A 288 13.47 -17.45 5.35
N GLU A 289 12.73 -16.61 4.67
CA GLU A 289 13.10 -15.24 4.29
C GLU A 289 12.39 -14.21 5.15
N ALA A 290 11.35 -14.61 5.87
CA ALA A 290 10.56 -13.74 6.72
C ALA A 290 11.43 -13.14 7.85
N PRO A 291 11.41 -11.81 8.06
CA PRO A 291 12.14 -11.19 9.13
C PRO A 291 11.53 -11.52 10.48
N LYS A 292 12.30 -11.32 11.54
CA LYS A 292 11.75 -11.29 12.89
C LYS A 292 10.92 -10.01 13.06
N ILE A 293 9.67 -10.17 13.49
CA ILE A 293 8.71 -9.06 13.61
C ILE A 293 8.42 -8.80 15.09
N HIS A 294 8.60 -7.53 15.50
CA HIS A 294 8.33 -7.05 16.84
C HIS A 294 7.20 -6.02 16.78
N ILE A 295 6.09 -6.24 17.50
CA ILE A 295 4.90 -5.38 17.46
C ILE A 295 4.60 -4.83 18.84
N TYR A 296 4.45 -3.51 18.89
CA TYR A 296 4.14 -2.71 20.09
C TYR A 296 2.84 -1.93 19.84
N MET A 297 1.99 -1.86 20.89
CA MET A 297 0.68 -1.19 20.86
C MET A 297 0.53 -0.22 22.00
#